data_0615f9abf14d2d01d942685f4e1a1f48
#
_entry.id   0615f9abf14d2d01d942685f4e1a1f48
#
_cell.length_a   1.000
_cell.length_b   1.000
_cell.length_c   1.000
_cell.angle_alpha   90.00
_cell.angle_beta   90.00
_cell.angle_gamma   90.00
#
_symmetry.space_group_name_H-M   'P 1'
#
loop_
_entity.id
_entity.type
_entity.pdbx_description
1 polymer ?
#
loop_
_entity_poly.entity_id
_entity_poly.type
_entity_poly.pdbx_seq_one_letter_code
_entity_poly.pdbx_strand_id
1 'polypeptide(L)'
;LFCPTICEDVAFGPRNMRLPETEVRSRVDKALETVGIGHLKNKSPFHLSIGQKKRAALATVLSMDAHILALDEPTSNLDPRGRRELIALLEAFPRTQIVATHDLDLVRHLCTRAVLLDAGRVVADTLPEALLDNHALLEAHGL
;
A
#
# COMPACT_ATOMS: atom_id res chain seq x y z
N LEU A 1 2.00 -13.16 0.44
CA LEU A 1 2.06 -13.94 -0.80
C LEU A 1 2.45 -15.37 -0.44
N PHE A 2 1.65 -16.35 -0.84
CA PHE A 2 1.81 -17.74 -0.40
C PHE A 2 1.46 -18.75 -1.52
N CYS A 3 0.90 -18.30 -2.65
CA CYS A 3 0.59 -19.16 -3.78
C CYS A 3 1.82 -19.42 -4.67
N PRO A 4 1.80 -20.47 -5.51
CA PRO A 4 2.88 -20.78 -6.46
C PRO A 4 3.20 -19.63 -7.43
N THR A 5 2.20 -18.86 -7.86
CA THR A 5 2.36 -17.74 -8.77
C THR A 5 1.70 -16.47 -8.24
N ILE A 6 2.16 -15.31 -8.72
CA ILE A 6 1.56 -13.99 -8.39
C ILE A 6 0.11 -13.94 -8.85
N CYS A 7 -0.21 -14.49 -10.01
CA CYS A 7 -1.57 -14.55 -10.53
C CYS A 7 -2.52 -15.26 -9.56
N GLU A 8 -2.08 -16.36 -8.97
CA GLU A 8 -2.87 -17.12 -8.00
C GLU A 8 -3.02 -16.37 -6.67
N ASP A 9 -1.97 -15.70 -6.17
CA ASP A 9 -2.06 -14.84 -4.99
C ASP A 9 -3.09 -13.72 -5.21
N VAL A 10 -3.04 -13.03 -6.36
CA VAL A 10 -3.96 -11.93 -6.67
C VAL A 10 -5.39 -12.43 -6.90
N ALA A 11 -5.56 -13.65 -7.44
CA ALA A 11 -6.87 -14.27 -7.65
C ALA A 11 -7.50 -14.81 -6.36
N PHE A 12 -6.71 -14.99 -5.29
CA PHE A 12 -7.18 -15.64 -4.07
C PHE A 12 -8.36 -14.90 -3.42
N GLY A 13 -8.26 -13.58 -3.26
CA GLY A 13 -9.33 -12.75 -2.70
C GLY A 13 -10.63 -12.84 -3.52
N PRO A 14 -10.62 -12.50 -4.82
CA PRO A 14 -11.78 -12.57 -5.69
C PRO A 14 -12.44 -13.96 -5.74
N ARG A 15 -11.67 -15.05 -5.73
CA ARG A 15 -12.20 -16.40 -5.66
C ARG A 15 -12.92 -16.67 -4.33
N ASN A 16 -12.36 -16.22 -3.20
CA ASN A 16 -13.02 -16.33 -1.90
C ASN A 16 -14.31 -15.50 -1.80
N MET A 17 -14.40 -14.44 -2.58
CA MET A 17 -15.64 -13.67 -2.77
C MET A 17 -16.65 -14.39 -3.67
N ARG A 18 -16.32 -15.60 -4.17
CA ARG A 18 -17.15 -16.43 -5.07
C ARG A 18 -17.53 -15.72 -6.37
N LEU A 19 -16.65 -14.88 -6.89
CA LEU A 19 -16.87 -14.24 -8.19
C LEU A 19 -16.72 -15.25 -9.33
N PRO A 20 -17.43 -15.06 -10.46
CA PRO A 20 -17.23 -15.86 -11.67
C PRO A 20 -15.77 -15.79 -12.15
N GLU A 21 -15.22 -16.89 -12.68
CA GLU A 21 -13.81 -16.96 -13.08
C GLU A 21 -13.44 -15.93 -14.16
N THR A 22 -14.38 -15.55 -15.01
CA THR A 22 -14.21 -14.47 -15.99
C THR A 22 -13.97 -13.12 -15.32
N GLU A 23 -14.70 -12.82 -14.25
CA GLU A 23 -14.52 -11.61 -13.44
C GLU A 23 -13.24 -11.66 -12.63
N VAL A 24 -12.92 -12.80 -12.02
CA VAL A 24 -11.64 -13.01 -11.32
C VAL A 24 -10.47 -12.67 -12.23
N ARG A 25 -10.42 -13.21 -13.46
CA ARG A 25 -9.35 -12.93 -14.44
C ARG A 25 -9.27 -11.45 -14.77
N SER A 26 -10.40 -10.82 -15.06
CA SER A 26 -10.45 -9.38 -15.37
C SER A 26 -9.90 -8.52 -14.22
N ARG A 27 -10.30 -8.81 -12.98
CA ARG A 27 -9.82 -8.10 -11.79
C ARG A 27 -8.32 -8.32 -11.54
N VAL A 28 -7.84 -9.54 -11.72
CA VAL A 28 -6.42 -9.89 -11.60
C VAL A 28 -5.57 -9.14 -12.61
N ASP A 29 -5.93 -9.19 -13.89
CA ASP A 29 -5.17 -8.51 -14.94
C ASP A 29 -5.16 -7.00 -14.71
N LYS A 30 -6.32 -6.38 -14.39
CA LYS A 30 -6.42 -4.96 -14.06
C LYS A 30 -5.55 -4.59 -12.84
N ALA A 31 -5.59 -5.37 -11.78
CA ALA A 31 -4.80 -5.11 -10.57
C ALA A 31 -3.29 -5.17 -10.85
N LEU A 32 -2.85 -6.20 -11.59
CA LEU A 32 -1.44 -6.37 -11.96
C LEU A 32 -0.94 -5.28 -12.91
N GLU A 33 -1.77 -4.80 -13.83
CA GLU A 33 -1.48 -3.66 -14.70
C GLU A 33 -1.37 -2.37 -13.88
N THR A 34 -2.32 -2.12 -12.98
CA THR A 34 -2.32 -0.94 -12.11
C THR A 34 -1.03 -0.81 -11.32
N VAL A 35 -0.51 -1.91 -10.79
CA VAL A 35 0.76 -1.89 -10.03
C VAL A 35 2.01 -2.10 -10.91
N GLY A 36 1.87 -2.22 -12.23
CA GLY A 36 2.97 -2.29 -13.19
C GLY A 36 3.76 -3.60 -13.19
N ILE A 37 3.18 -4.72 -12.74
CA ILE A 37 3.85 -6.02 -12.68
C ILE A 37 3.15 -7.13 -13.48
N GLY A 38 2.30 -6.78 -14.44
CA GLY A 38 1.59 -7.75 -15.29
C GLY A 38 2.50 -8.77 -15.97
N HIS A 39 3.71 -8.34 -16.37
CA HIS A 39 4.75 -9.21 -16.98
C HIS A 39 5.32 -10.27 -16.02
N LEU A 40 5.05 -10.16 -14.72
CA LEU A 40 5.52 -11.10 -13.69
C LEU A 40 4.42 -12.07 -13.22
N LYS A 41 3.21 -12.01 -13.77
CA LYS A 41 2.04 -12.74 -13.27
C LYS A 41 2.24 -14.24 -13.06
N ASN A 42 3.05 -14.88 -13.89
CA ASN A 42 3.34 -16.32 -13.83
C ASN A 42 4.59 -16.66 -12.99
N LYS A 43 5.28 -15.65 -12.42
CA LYS A 43 6.45 -15.90 -11.58
C LYS A 43 6.04 -16.25 -10.16
N SER A 44 6.91 -17.03 -9.50
CA SER A 44 6.77 -17.28 -8.08
C SER A 44 7.12 -16.03 -7.26
N PRO A 45 6.35 -15.70 -6.20
CA PRO A 45 6.66 -14.59 -5.30
C PRO A 45 8.05 -14.65 -4.67
N PHE A 46 8.64 -15.84 -4.54
CA PHE A 46 9.98 -16.03 -3.98
C PHE A 46 11.09 -15.39 -4.82
N HIS A 47 10.88 -15.25 -6.13
CA HIS A 47 11.84 -14.68 -7.07
C HIS A 47 11.67 -13.18 -7.32
N LEU A 48 10.85 -12.50 -6.51
CA LEU A 48 10.60 -11.07 -6.61
C LEU A 48 11.55 -10.25 -5.74
N SER A 49 11.93 -9.05 -6.22
CA SER A 49 12.52 -8.02 -5.37
C SER A 49 11.51 -7.54 -4.30
N ILE A 50 12.01 -6.87 -3.26
CA ILE A 50 11.16 -6.34 -2.19
C ILE A 50 10.08 -5.40 -2.77
N GLY A 51 10.45 -4.50 -3.69
CA GLY A 51 9.50 -3.59 -4.34
C GLY A 51 8.46 -4.32 -5.16
N GLN A 52 8.85 -5.37 -5.90
CA GLN A 52 7.91 -6.21 -6.65
C GLN A 52 6.96 -6.98 -5.71
N LYS A 53 7.45 -7.48 -4.57
CA LYS A 53 6.62 -8.12 -3.54
C LYS A 53 5.58 -7.17 -2.97
N LYS A 54 5.96 -5.91 -2.66
CA LYS A 54 5.01 -4.89 -2.18
C LYS A 54 3.95 -4.57 -3.22
N ARG A 55 4.34 -4.42 -4.49
CA ARG A 55 3.39 -4.22 -5.59
C ARG A 55 2.45 -5.42 -5.77
N ALA A 56 2.97 -6.65 -5.67
CA ALA A 56 2.14 -7.85 -5.73
C ALA A 56 1.16 -7.93 -4.56
N ALA A 57 1.60 -7.61 -3.33
CA ALA A 57 0.73 -7.54 -2.17
C ALA A 57 -0.36 -6.47 -2.34
N LEU A 58 -0.03 -5.29 -2.88
CA LEU A 58 -1.02 -4.27 -3.20
C LEU A 58 -2.03 -4.78 -4.24
N ALA A 59 -1.58 -5.48 -5.28
CA ALA A 59 -2.46 -6.05 -6.30
C ALA A 59 -3.47 -7.05 -5.70
N THR A 60 -3.09 -7.84 -4.67
CA THR A 60 -4.03 -8.76 -4.01
C THR A 60 -5.20 -8.03 -3.35
N VAL A 61 -4.98 -6.84 -2.82
CA VAL A 61 -6.05 -6.02 -2.22
C VAL A 61 -6.86 -5.28 -3.29
N LEU A 62 -6.19 -4.74 -4.32
CA LEU A 62 -6.84 -4.03 -5.42
C LEU A 62 -7.81 -4.95 -6.20
N SER A 63 -7.46 -6.22 -6.37
CA SER A 63 -8.31 -7.20 -7.07
C SER A 63 -9.64 -7.46 -6.36
N MET A 64 -9.72 -7.19 -5.06
CA MET A 64 -10.95 -7.31 -4.27
C MET A 64 -11.87 -6.08 -4.39
N ASP A 65 -11.42 -5.01 -5.06
CA ASP A 65 -12.14 -3.73 -5.20
C ASP A 65 -12.53 -3.11 -3.84
N ALA A 66 -11.63 -3.19 -2.87
CA ALA A 66 -11.85 -2.67 -1.52
C ALA A 66 -12.06 -1.15 -1.54
N HIS A 67 -13.03 -0.65 -0.76
CA HIS A 67 -13.31 0.79 -0.64
C HIS A 67 -12.29 1.51 0.25
N ILE A 68 -11.69 0.80 1.19
CA ILE A 68 -10.69 1.31 2.12
C ILE A 68 -9.45 0.45 2.02
N LEU A 69 -8.30 1.08 1.88
CA LEU A 69 -6.99 0.45 1.84
C LEU A 69 -6.24 0.79 3.13
N ALA A 70 -5.95 -0.22 3.94
CA ALA A 70 -5.10 -0.08 5.12
C ALA A 70 -3.68 -0.53 4.78
N LEU A 71 -2.71 0.34 5.02
CA LEU A 71 -1.29 0.15 4.70
C LEU A 71 -0.46 0.30 5.98
N ASP A 72 0.39 -0.67 6.23
CA ASP A 72 1.36 -0.64 7.32
C ASP A 72 2.78 -0.57 6.73
N GLU A 73 3.50 0.51 7.03
CA GLU A 73 4.85 0.79 6.54
C GLU A 73 5.04 0.49 5.03
N PRO A 74 4.21 1.09 4.14
CA PRO A 74 4.22 0.71 2.73
C PRO A 74 5.56 1.00 2.03
N THR A 75 6.28 2.04 2.43
CA THR A 75 7.55 2.47 1.82
C THR A 75 8.79 1.84 2.45
N SER A 76 8.66 1.11 3.56
CA SER A 76 9.80 0.50 4.26
C SER A 76 10.61 -0.45 3.36
N ASN A 77 11.93 -0.44 3.51
CA ASN A 77 12.87 -1.31 2.77
C ASN A 77 12.82 -1.16 1.25
N LEU A 78 12.30 -0.06 0.73
CA LEU A 78 12.38 0.28 -0.69
C LEU A 78 13.60 1.17 -0.96
N ASP A 79 14.21 0.96 -2.12
CA ASP A 79 15.17 1.91 -2.66
C ASP A 79 14.47 3.24 -3.03
N PRO A 80 15.20 4.35 -3.22
CA PRO A 80 14.60 5.65 -3.48
C PRO A 80 13.71 5.68 -4.73
N ARG A 81 14.02 4.87 -5.75
CA ARG A 81 13.21 4.76 -6.97
C ARG A 81 11.90 4.03 -6.68
N GLY A 82 11.98 2.85 -6.09
CA GLY A 82 10.80 2.04 -5.74
C GLY A 82 9.86 2.76 -4.79
N ARG A 83 10.43 3.56 -3.84
CA ARG A 83 9.66 4.41 -2.94
C ARG A 83 8.85 5.47 -3.72
N ARG A 84 9.48 6.25 -4.60
CA ARG A 84 8.79 7.26 -5.42
C ARG A 84 7.69 6.64 -6.29
N GLU A 85 8.00 5.52 -6.93
CA GLU A 85 7.04 4.82 -7.79
C GLU A 85 5.84 4.28 -7.01
N LEU A 86 6.03 3.81 -5.76
CA LEU A 86 4.94 3.36 -4.90
C LEU A 86 4.09 4.54 -4.42
N ILE A 87 4.71 5.66 -4.01
CA ILE A 87 3.98 6.87 -3.61
C ILE A 87 3.09 7.36 -4.76
N ALA A 88 3.64 7.51 -5.96
CA ALA A 88 2.88 7.93 -7.13
C ALA A 88 1.69 6.99 -7.45
N LEU A 89 1.87 5.68 -7.23
CA LEU A 89 0.80 4.70 -7.38
C LEU A 89 -0.31 4.91 -6.33
N LEU A 90 0.06 5.16 -5.07
CA LEU A 90 -0.89 5.40 -3.99
C LEU A 90 -1.62 6.75 -4.16
N GLU A 91 -0.93 7.80 -4.61
CA GLU A 91 -1.56 9.10 -4.94
C GLU A 91 -2.61 8.98 -6.03
N ALA A 92 -2.33 8.16 -7.05
CA ALA A 92 -3.27 7.91 -8.15
C ALA A 92 -4.45 7.01 -7.76
N PHE A 93 -4.43 6.40 -6.56
CA PHE A 93 -5.46 5.46 -6.14
C PHE A 93 -6.70 6.18 -5.56
N PRO A 94 -7.89 6.10 -6.21
CA PRO A 94 -9.04 6.95 -5.91
C PRO A 94 -9.90 6.43 -4.75
N ARG A 95 -9.31 5.80 -3.75
CA ARG A 95 -10.03 5.22 -2.58
C ARG A 95 -9.50 5.80 -1.29
N THR A 96 -10.26 5.63 -0.23
CA THR A 96 -9.82 5.99 1.12
C THR A 96 -8.62 5.14 1.53
N GLN A 97 -7.57 5.79 2.00
CA GLN A 97 -6.35 5.14 2.47
C GLN A 97 -6.12 5.47 3.94
N ILE A 98 -5.78 4.44 4.71
CA ILE A 98 -5.30 4.58 6.09
C ILE A 98 -3.87 4.07 6.09
N VAL A 99 -2.92 4.93 6.44
CA VAL A 99 -1.50 4.61 6.39
C VAL A 99 -0.91 4.72 7.80
N ALA A 100 -0.39 3.63 8.32
CA ALA A 100 0.45 3.62 9.51
C ALA A 100 1.92 3.70 9.07
N THR A 101 2.65 4.72 9.50
CA THR A 101 4.04 4.92 9.09
C THR A 101 4.77 5.90 10.00
N HIS A 102 6.09 5.79 10.06
CA HIS A 102 7.01 6.79 10.60
C HIS A 102 7.69 7.64 9.50
N ASP A 103 7.36 7.39 8.22
CA ASP A 103 7.88 8.13 7.06
C ASP A 103 7.14 9.47 6.92
N LEU A 104 7.69 10.53 7.50
CA LEU A 104 7.08 11.86 7.51
C LEU A 104 6.95 12.46 6.10
N ASP A 105 7.86 12.12 5.17
CA ASP A 105 7.72 12.53 3.78
C ASP A 105 6.52 11.87 3.09
N LEU A 106 6.27 10.58 3.39
CA LEU A 106 5.08 9.89 2.89
C LEU A 106 3.80 10.57 3.42
N VAL A 107 3.78 10.91 4.72
CA VAL A 107 2.66 11.63 5.34
C VAL A 107 2.41 12.95 4.62
N ARG A 108 3.47 13.73 4.34
CA ARG A 108 3.39 15.02 3.64
C ARG A 108 2.80 14.91 2.24
N HIS A 109 3.19 13.89 1.49
CA HIS A 109 2.79 13.75 0.08
C HIS A 109 1.41 13.09 -0.09
N LEU A 110 1.07 12.12 0.75
CA LEU A 110 -0.09 11.27 0.53
C LEU A 110 -1.30 11.62 1.40
N CYS A 111 -1.06 12.11 2.62
CA CYS A 111 -2.13 12.20 3.61
C CYS A 111 -2.81 13.58 3.59
N THR A 112 -4.13 13.59 3.82
CA THR A 112 -4.93 14.81 4.02
C THR A 112 -5.23 15.07 5.50
N ARG A 113 -4.97 14.10 6.37
CA ARG A 113 -5.11 14.14 7.84
C ARG A 113 -4.03 13.28 8.45
N ALA A 114 -3.44 13.75 9.54
CA ALA A 114 -2.44 13.03 10.29
C ALA A 114 -2.86 12.87 11.75
N VAL A 115 -2.69 11.65 12.27
CA VAL A 115 -2.93 11.31 13.67
C VAL A 115 -1.63 10.80 14.28
N LEU A 116 -1.09 11.51 15.25
CA LEU A 116 0.09 11.08 16.00
C LEU A 116 -0.34 10.18 17.16
N LEU A 117 0.21 8.98 17.17
CA LEU A 117 -0.02 7.98 18.21
C LEU A 117 1.26 7.75 18.99
N ASP A 118 1.19 7.81 20.32
CA ASP A 118 2.26 7.43 21.21
C ASP A 118 1.71 6.72 22.44
N ALA A 119 2.38 5.67 22.89
CA ALA A 119 2.01 4.85 24.06
C ALA A 119 0.51 4.44 24.06
N GLY A 120 -0.05 4.14 22.86
CA GLY A 120 -1.45 3.73 22.69
C GLY A 120 -2.48 4.87 22.82
N ARG A 121 -2.05 6.12 22.78
CA ARG A 121 -2.91 7.31 22.87
C ARG A 121 -2.75 8.21 21.66
N VAL A 122 -3.83 8.89 21.30
CA VAL A 122 -3.80 9.97 20.32
C VAL A 122 -3.21 11.20 20.99
N VAL A 123 -2.06 11.66 20.48
CA VAL A 123 -1.34 12.85 20.94
C VAL A 123 -1.75 14.07 20.12
N ALA A 124 -1.89 13.91 18.82
CA ALA A 124 -2.37 14.96 17.93
C ALA A 124 -3.25 14.37 16.82
N ASP A 125 -4.18 15.17 16.32
CA ASP A 125 -5.07 14.87 15.20
C ASP A 125 -5.27 16.17 14.42
N THR A 126 -4.56 16.30 13.29
CA THR A 126 -4.44 17.58 12.58
C THR A 126 -4.11 17.38 11.09
N LEU A 127 -3.87 18.49 10.37
CA LEU A 127 -3.33 18.46 9.00
C LEU A 127 -1.85 18.03 9.01
N PRO A 128 -1.38 17.32 7.96
CA PRO A 128 0.01 16.90 7.86
C PRO A 128 1.02 18.04 8.06
N GLU A 129 0.82 19.18 7.42
CA GLU A 129 1.72 20.34 7.51
C GLU A 129 1.81 20.84 8.95
N ALA A 130 0.67 20.99 9.64
CA ALA A 130 0.64 21.48 11.01
C ALA A 130 1.32 20.51 11.99
N LEU A 131 1.26 19.19 11.73
CA LEU A 131 2.00 18.18 12.49
C LEU A 131 3.51 18.29 12.22
N LEU A 132 3.88 18.34 10.94
CA LEU A 132 5.28 18.29 10.51
C LEU A 132 6.06 19.58 10.84
N ASP A 133 5.39 20.70 10.95
CA ASP A 133 5.98 21.98 11.38
C ASP A 133 6.16 22.06 12.90
N ASN A 134 5.56 21.18 13.67
CA ASN A 134 5.70 21.12 15.12
C ASN A 134 6.85 20.20 15.55
N HIS A 135 8.09 20.65 15.29
CA HIS A 135 9.30 19.88 15.59
C HIS A 135 9.40 19.49 17.07
N ALA A 136 9.00 20.38 18.00
CA ALA A 136 9.05 20.09 19.43
C ALA A 136 8.11 18.91 19.80
N LEU A 137 6.95 18.82 19.17
CA LEU A 137 6.03 17.70 19.37
C LEU A 137 6.60 16.40 18.77
N LEU A 138 7.18 16.45 17.57
CA LEU A 138 7.77 15.28 16.93
C LEU A 138 8.93 14.73 17.75
N GLU A 139 9.87 15.58 18.16
CA GLU A 139 11.02 15.20 19.00
C GLU A 139 10.58 14.60 20.35
N ALA A 140 9.56 15.18 20.99
CA ALA A 140 9.04 14.67 22.26
C ALA A 140 8.46 13.25 22.15
N HIS A 141 8.06 12.83 20.94
CA HIS A 141 7.44 11.52 20.66
C HIS A 141 8.29 10.63 19.73
N GLY A 142 9.58 10.95 19.55
CA GLY A 142 10.58 10.09 18.90
C GLY A 142 10.50 10.06 17.36
N LEU A 143 10.01 11.15 16.75
CA LEU A 143 9.92 11.34 15.29
C LEU A 143 10.82 12.48 14.82
#